data_887a8a156aeb7aff26a58cfb3e9531ce
#
_entry.id   887a8a156aeb7aff26a58cfb3e9531ce
#
_cell.length_a   1.000
_cell.length_b   1.000
_cell.length_c   1.000
_cell.angle_alpha   90.00
_cell.angle_beta   90.00
_cell.angle_gamma   90.00
#
_symmetry.space_group_name_H-M   'P 1'
#
loop_
_entity.id
_entity.type
_entity.pdbx_description
1 polymer ?
#
loop_
_entity_poly.entity_id
_entity_poly.type
_entity_poly.pdbx_seq_one_letter_code
_entity_poly.pdbx_strand_id
1 'polypeptide(L)'
;MYPNVVKAWHYHKKQTDHMACVKGTVKLALYDARKGSPTFKELNEVFMGDRRPVLVKIPPLVYHGFKAVGAETAYIINVPTETYNYKKPDEFRLPPDTRQIAYDWGLAPGLKHG
;
A
#
# COMPACT_ATOMS: atom_id res chain seq x y z
N MET A 1 -9.37 -2.76 -7.86
CA MET A 1 -8.43 -1.87 -8.56
C MET A 1 -8.35 -2.25 -10.03
N TYR A 2 -8.53 -1.28 -10.89
CA TYR A 2 -8.31 -1.48 -12.33
C TYR A 2 -6.81 -1.62 -12.63
N PRO A 3 -6.45 -2.31 -13.73
CA PRO A 3 -5.05 -2.46 -14.11
C PRO A 3 -4.32 -1.10 -14.20
N ASN A 4 -3.08 -1.07 -13.76
CA ASN A 4 -2.16 0.08 -13.77
C ASN A 4 -2.57 1.26 -12.88
N VAL A 5 -3.70 1.20 -12.17
CA VAL A 5 -4.05 2.21 -11.17
C VAL A 5 -3.14 2.05 -9.95
N VAL A 6 -2.65 3.18 -9.45
CA VAL A 6 -1.80 3.25 -8.27
C VAL A 6 -2.59 3.89 -7.13
N LYS A 7 -2.56 3.26 -5.96
CA LYS A 7 -3.07 3.83 -4.71
C LYS A 7 -1.92 3.92 -3.73
N ALA A 8 -1.33 5.09 -3.58
CA ALA A 8 -0.14 5.32 -2.75
C ALA A 8 -0.08 6.79 -2.32
N TRP A 9 0.60 7.13 -1.32
CA TRP A 9 1.09 6.34 -0.18
C TRP A 9 0.14 6.55 0.97
N HIS A 10 -0.16 5.51 1.71
CA HIS A 10 -1.04 5.57 2.88
C HIS A 10 -0.27 5.12 4.10
N TYR A 11 -0.60 5.69 5.26
CA TYR A 11 -0.07 5.20 6.53
C TYR A 11 -1.02 5.50 7.66
N HIS A 12 -0.83 4.80 8.76
CA HIS A 12 -1.61 4.95 9.99
C HIS A 12 -0.66 5.13 11.16
N LYS A 13 -1.14 5.77 12.22
CA LYS A 13 -0.35 5.99 13.44
C LYS A 13 -0.64 4.96 14.54
N LYS A 14 -1.82 4.33 14.51
CA LYS A 14 -2.26 3.36 15.51
C LYS A 14 -2.63 2.02 14.89
N GLN A 15 -3.23 2.04 13.72
CA GLN A 15 -3.78 0.86 13.05
C GLN A 15 -2.68 0.03 12.42
N THR A 16 -2.79 -1.29 12.59
CA THR A 16 -2.06 -2.28 11.80
C THR A 16 -3.00 -2.87 10.75
N ASP A 17 -2.54 -2.93 9.52
CA ASP A 17 -3.29 -3.53 8.43
C ASP A 17 -2.82 -4.97 8.17
N HIS A 18 -3.77 -5.79 7.72
CA HIS A 18 -3.49 -7.15 7.27
C HIS A 18 -4.09 -7.28 5.87
N MET A 19 -3.24 -7.31 4.86
CA MET A 19 -3.68 -7.22 3.47
C MET A 19 -3.36 -8.48 2.69
N ALA A 20 -4.32 -8.86 1.83
CA ALA A 20 -4.16 -9.95 0.88
C ALA A 20 -4.80 -9.56 -0.45
N CYS A 21 -4.25 -10.04 -1.54
CA CYS A 21 -4.86 -9.93 -2.86
C CYS A 21 -5.52 -11.27 -3.20
N VAL A 22 -6.85 -11.26 -3.34
CA VAL A 22 -7.63 -12.49 -3.53
C VAL A 22 -7.97 -12.78 -4.98
N LYS A 23 -7.79 -11.78 -5.85
CA LYS A 23 -7.96 -11.93 -7.30
C LYS A 23 -7.05 -10.96 -8.01
N GLY A 24 -6.51 -11.38 -9.15
CA GLY A 24 -5.55 -10.59 -9.90
C GLY A 24 -4.18 -10.58 -9.23
N THR A 25 -3.39 -9.57 -9.55
CA THR A 25 -2.04 -9.41 -9.00
C THR A 25 -1.80 -7.95 -8.69
N VAL A 26 -1.22 -7.69 -7.52
CA VAL A 26 -0.78 -6.34 -7.14
C VAL A 26 0.68 -6.35 -6.74
N LYS A 27 1.34 -5.25 -7.04
CA LYS A 27 2.64 -4.91 -6.47
C LYS A 27 2.38 -4.02 -5.27
N LEU A 28 2.76 -4.49 -4.08
CA LEU A 28 2.70 -3.74 -2.84
C LEU A 28 4.09 -3.20 -2.55
N ALA A 29 4.21 -1.90 -2.34
CA ALA A 29 5.45 -1.29 -1.89
C ALA A 29 5.29 -0.82 -0.45
N LEU A 30 6.34 -1.05 0.35
CA LEU A 30 6.38 -0.74 1.78
C LEU A 30 7.61 0.12 2.06
N TYR A 31 7.41 1.24 2.73
CA TYR A 31 8.49 2.12 3.16
C TYR A 31 8.42 2.31 4.67
N ASP A 32 9.46 1.91 5.37
CA ASP A 32 9.53 2.01 6.83
C ASP A 32 9.93 3.42 7.27
N ALA A 33 8.96 4.17 7.79
CA ALA A 33 9.19 5.52 8.30
C ALA A 33 9.31 5.56 9.84
N ARG A 34 9.46 4.41 10.49
CA ARG A 34 9.58 4.33 11.95
C ARG A 34 11.01 4.68 12.38
N LYS A 35 11.18 5.84 12.99
CA LYS A 35 12.46 6.24 13.58
C LYS A 35 12.83 5.24 14.69
N GLY A 36 14.09 4.79 14.67
CA GLY A 36 14.56 3.79 15.64
C GLY A 36 14.33 2.34 15.23
N SER A 37 13.60 2.08 14.15
CA SER A 37 13.47 0.74 13.59
C SER A 37 14.77 0.31 12.91
N PRO A 38 15.17 -0.99 13.03
CA PRO A 38 16.33 -1.50 12.28
C PRO A 38 16.19 -1.36 10.77
N THR A 39 14.95 -1.28 10.27
CA THR A 39 14.65 -1.16 8.83
C THR A 39 14.22 0.25 8.44
N PHE A 40 14.52 1.26 9.26
CA PHE A 40 14.16 2.64 8.97
C PHE A 40 14.67 3.08 7.58
N LYS A 41 13.75 3.64 6.77
CA LYS A 41 13.96 4.05 5.38
C LYS A 41 14.14 2.90 4.38
N GLU A 42 14.04 1.66 4.79
CA GLU A 42 14.05 0.56 3.82
C GLU A 42 12.76 0.53 3.01
N LEU A 43 12.90 0.22 1.73
CA LEU A 43 11.82 0.08 0.77
C LEU A 43 11.77 -1.37 0.30
N ASN A 44 10.60 -1.98 0.40
CA ASN A 44 10.38 -3.37 -0.01
C ASN A 44 9.23 -3.45 -0.99
N GLU A 45 9.32 -4.38 -1.93
CA GLU A 45 8.25 -4.70 -2.86
C GLU A 45 7.78 -6.14 -2.63
N VAL A 46 6.48 -6.33 -2.65
CA VAL A 46 5.86 -7.65 -2.54
C VAL A 46 4.85 -7.80 -3.66
N PHE A 47 5.02 -8.82 -4.49
CA PHE A 47 3.99 -9.20 -5.46
C PHE A 47 3.07 -10.23 -4.81
N MET A 48 1.76 -9.95 -4.80
CA MET A 48 0.77 -10.86 -4.23
C MET A 48 -0.45 -10.96 -5.13
N GLY A 49 -1.12 -12.10 -5.08
CA GLY A 49 -2.28 -12.35 -5.92
C GLY A 49 -2.83 -13.75 -5.73
N ASP A 50 -3.78 -14.14 -6.60
CA ASP A 50 -4.41 -15.46 -6.54
C ASP A 50 -3.42 -16.60 -6.82
N ARG A 51 -2.34 -16.33 -7.56
CA ARG A 51 -1.27 -17.31 -7.83
C ARG A 51 -0.16 -17.30 -6.79
N ARG A 52 -0.13 -16.30 -5.94
CA ARG A 52 0.81 -16.16 -4.83
C ARG A 52 0.06 -15.61 -3.62
N PRO A 53 -0.69 -16.47 -2.93
CA PRO A 53 -1.46 -16.04 -1.77
C PRO A 53 -0.51 -15.76 -0.60
N VAL A 54 -0.41 -14.49 -0.21
CA VAL A 54 0.34 -14.05 0.95
C VAL A 54 -0.51 -13.08 1.74
N LEU A 55 -0.32 -13.08 3.05
CA LEU A 55 -0.91 -12.11 3.96
C LEU A 55 0.20 -11.20 4.44
N VAL A 56 0.06 -9.89 4.20
CA VAL A 56 1.07 -8.92 4.60
C VAL A 56 0.56 -8.11 5.78
N LYS A 57 1.31 -8.14 6.87
CA LYS A 57 1.05 -7.33 8.05
C LYS A 57 1.81 -6.02 7.92
N ILE A 58 1.08 -4.90 7.99
CA ILE A 58 1.65 -3.56 7.85
C ILE A 58 1.47 -2.81 9.15
N PRO A 59 2.52 -2.66 9.97
CA PRO A 59 2.42 -1.95 11.25
C PRO A 59 2.25 -0.44 11.06
N PRO A 60 1.87 0.28 12.13
CA PRO A 60 1.81 1.75 12.08
C PRO A 60 3.12 2.37 11.60
N LEU A 61 3.01 3.51 10.90
CA LEU A 61 4.13 4.27 10.36
C LEU A 61 4.97 3.55 9.30
N VAL A 62 4.50 2.43 8.79
CA VAL A 62 5.02 1.84 7.56
C VAL A 62 4.13 2.33 6.42
N TYR A 63 4.70 3.16 5.55
CA TYR A 63 3.99 3.72 4.41
C TYR A 63 3.83 2.65 3.35
N HIS A 64 2.66 2.56 2.76
CA HIS A 64 2.37 1.51 1.80
C HIS A 64 1.55 2.03 0.62
N GLY A 65 1.68 1.34 -0.48
CA GLY A 65 0.93 1.61 -1.69
C GLY A 65 0.84 0.38 -2.57
N PHE A 66 -0.10 0.42 -3.49
CA PHE A 66 -0.37 -0.69 -4.41
C PHE A 66 -0.42 -0.22 -5.83
N LYS A 67 -0.05 -1.11 -6.74
CA LYS A 67 -0.36 -0.99 -8.15
C LYS A 67 -0.90 -2.33 -8.64
N ALA A 68 -2.07 -2.32 -9.25
CA ALA A 68 -2.58 -3.49 -9.93
C ALA A 68 -1.74 -3.73 -11.19
N VAL A 69 -1.13 -4.89 -11.29
CA VAL A 69 -0.27 -5.26 -12.41
C VAL A 69 -0.91 -6.38 -13.23
N GLY A 70 -0.50 -6.50 -14.50
CA GLY A 70 -1.13 -7.44 -15.41
C GLY A 70 -2.39 -6.86 -16.06
N ALA A 71 -3.22 -7.72 -16.64
CA ALA A 71 -4.35 -7.34 -17.47
C ALA A 71 -5.70 -7.38 -16.77
N GLU A 72 -5.79 -7.91 -15.57
CA GLU A 72 -7.07 -8.07 -14.87
C GLU A 72 -7.20 -7.16 -13.64
N THR A 73 -8.45 -6.88 -13.27
CA THR A 73 -8.77 -6.16 -12.05
C THR A 73 -8.33 -6.93 -10.83
N ALA A 74 -7.72 -6.25 -9.87
CA ALA A 74 -7.26 -6.86 -8.63
C ALA A 74 -8.20 -6.53 -7.47
N TYR A 75 -8.46 -7.52 -6.62
CA TYR A 75 -9.27 -7.38 -5.42
C TYR A 75 -8.41 -7.57 -4.19
N ILE A 76 -8.34 -6.52 -3.37
CA ILE A 76 -7.57 -6.50 -2.13
C ILE A 76 -8.52 -6.53 -0.95
N ILE A 77 -8.21 -7.37 0.04
CA ILE A 77 -8.90 -7.42 1.32
C ILE A 77 -7.94 -6.91 2.39
N ASN A 78 -8.42 -6.01 3.23
CA ASN A 78 -7.69 -5.54 4.40
C ASN A 78 -8.51 -5.81 5.65
N VAL A 79 -7.86 -6.37 6.67
CA VAL A 79 -8.43 -6.52 8.02
C VAL A 79 -7.63 -5.65 8.97
N PRO A 80 -8.10 -4.42 9.25
CA PRO A 80 -7.41 -3.51 10.16
C PRO A 80 -7.68 -3.87 11.62
N THR A 81 -6.76 -3.46 12.50
CA THR A 81 -6.91 -3.68 13.95
C THR A 81 -7.81 -2.66 14.63
N GLU A 82 -8.07 -1.53 13.97
CA GLU A 82 -8.86 -0.45 14.54
C GLU A 82 -10.12 -0.21 13.72
N THR A 83 -11.21 0.15 14.41
CA THR A 83 -12.44 0.59 13.76
C THR A 83 -12.25 1.99 13.18
N TYR A 84 -12.77 2.21 11.98
CA TYR A 84 -12.69 3.52 11.34
C TYR A 84 -13.43 4.57 12.17
N ASN A 85 -12.73 5.67 12.52
CA ASN A 85 -13.29 6.81 13.23
C ASN A 85 -13.57 7.94 12.25
N TYR A 86 -14.84 8.19 11.94
CA TYR A 86 -15.25 9.20 10.97
C TYR A 86 -14.96 10.63 11.42
N LYS A 87 -14.86 10.88 12.73
CA LYS A 87 -14.57 12.21 13.27
C LYS A 87 -13.08 12.54 13.27
N LYS A 88 -12.24 11.55 13.50
CA LYS A 88 -10.80 11.70 13.56
C LYS A 88 -10.13 10.45 12.97
N PRO A 89 -10.15 10.31 11.63
CA PRO A 89 -9.63 9.11 11.00
C PRO A 89 -8.12 8.98 11.20
N ASP A 90 -7.68 7.76 11.50
CA ASP A 90 -6.27 7.39 11.56
C ASP A 90 -5.79 6.99 10.16
N GLU A 91 -5.90 7.92 9.23
CA GLU A 91 -5.51 7.72 7.84
C GLU A 91 -4.80 8.95 7.32
N PHE A 92 -3.57 8.76 6.85
CA PHE A 92 -2.72 9.82 6.34
C PHE A 92 -2.21 9.43 4.95
N ARG A 93 -1.93 10.42 4.11
CA ARG A 93 -1.56 10.20 2.72
C ARG A 93 -0.40 11.07 2.30
N LEU A 94 0.42 10.51 1.40
CA LEU A 94 1.38 11.26 0.60
C LEU A 94 1.09 10.97 -0.88
N PRO A 95 1.39 11.91 -1.79
CA PRO A 95 1.19 11.64 -3.21
C PRO A 95 2.11 10.51 -3.69
N PRO A 96 1.70 9.76 -4.75
CA PRO A 96 2.51 8.66 -5.27
C PRO A 96 3.90 9.06 -5.72
N ASP A 97 4.06 10.30 -6.17
CA ASP A 97 5.32 10.88 -6.64
C ASP A 97 6.06 11.71 -5.58
N THR A 98 5.74 11.51 -4.31
CA THR A 98 6.40 12.24 -3.22
C THR A 98 7.92 12.07 -3.28
N ARG A 99 8.64 13.17 -3.04
CA ARG A 99 10.11 13.15 -2.99
C ARG A 99 10.66 12.52 -1.71
N GLN A 100 9.83 12.33 -0.71
CA GLN A 100 10.22 11.69 0.54
C GLN A 100 10.58 10.22 0.33
N ILE A 101 9.98 9.58 -0.66
CA ILE A 101 10.20 8.17 -0.98
C ILE A 101 10.67 8.07 -2.43
N ALA A 102 11.91 7.62 -2.62
CA ALA A 102 12.49 7.46 -3.95
C ALA A 102 11.96 6.17 -4.59
N TYR A 103 10.75 6.23 -5.13
CA TYR A 103 10.10 5.09 -5.74
C TYR A 103 9.31 5.51 -6.99
N ASP A 104 9.56 4.81 -8.09
CA ASP A 104 8.85 5.04 -9.35
C ASP A 104 7.71 4.03 -9.50
N TRP A 105 6.47 4.53 -9.41
CA TRP A 105 5.28 3.72 -9.60
C TRP A 105 4.96 3.46 -11.07
N GLY A 106 5.62 4.13 -12.00
CA GLY A 106 5.24 4.07 -13.41
C GLY A 106 3.84 4.62 -13.64
N LEU A 107 3.62 5.87 -13.21
CA LEU A 107 2.31 6.51 -13.33
C LEU A 107 1.91 6.67 -14.78
N ALA A 108 0.69 6.23 -15.13
CA ALA A 108 0.14 6.38 -16.47
C ALA A 108 -0.72 7.65 -16.55
N PRO A 109 -0.48 8.53 -17.57
CA PRO A 109 -1.30 9.72 -17.74
C PRO A 109 -2.78 9.37 -17.92
N GLY A 110 -3.65 10.16 -17.32
CA GLY A 110 -5.09 9.99 -17.44
C GLY A 110 -5.73 8.97 -16.52
N LEU A 111 -4.96 8.16 -15.80
CA LEU A 111 -5.48 7.26 -14.79
C LEU A 111 -5.58 7.96 -13.43
N LYS A 112 -6.57 7.56 -12.65
CA LYS A 112 -6.69 8.06 -11.28
C LYS A 112 -5.74 7.29 -10.37
N HIS A 113 -5.00 8.04 -9.56
CA HIS A 113 -4.08 7.50 -8.57
C HIS A 113 -4.42 8.08 -7.20
N GLY A 114 -4.29 7.27 -6.16
CA GLY A 114 -4.56 7.81 -4.84
C GLY A 114 -4.56 6.85 -3.68
#